data_b9708fbed185eef203d607dd312de303
#
_entry.id   b9708fbed185eef203d607dd312de303
#
_cell.length_a   1.000
_cell.length_b   1.000
_cell.length_c   1.000
_cell.angle_alpha   90.00
_cell.angle_beta   90.00
_cell.angle_gamma   90.00
#
_symmetry.space_group_name_H-M   'P 1'
#
loop_
_entity.id
_entity.type
_entity.pdbx_description
1 polymer ?
#
loop_
_entity_poly.entity_id
_entity_poly.type
_entity_poly.pdbx_seq_one_letter_code
_entity_poly.pdbx_strand_id
1 'polypeptide(L)'
;MLAPANRNLSANLTVLIAVPTLESGAADTNALDLVKLLHGAGHRPVVVSSGGRLTGAVTANGGEFIAMDVASKNPVVMVACVRKLSRLIGQRGCDVVHALGRAPAWSAYAAARINGKPFVTTWYKGFREQNVLKRLYNGVMAKGDRVVAASEDIADLIRDRYDTPLSRLTVLPTIFDAAQFDPKTVALERIERLRHAWGVSPSCRVLLAPGRMVRRKGHHLIVKAAARLKAAGVKDFMVVFTGEDHGRTSYTGELWDLIAATGTNDVVRLAGLSGDLPAAFAASAAAVFASTQTEGTQRAVLGAQAMGLPAIVSDLSAGPDIVLSPPSVSEERMTGLRFTSGDSAALAGALIKMLGLPETTRRAIGTRARDWVLAHHDAQALADRTLRLYVDLASAHSRERTT
;
A
#
# COMPACT_ATOMS: atom_id res chain seq x y z
N MET A 1 -0.67 6.21 -18.83
CA MET A 1 -1.52 5.17 -19.44
C MET A 1 -0.65 3.93 -19.58
N LEU A 2 -0.97 2.85 -18.86
CA LEU A 2 -0.32 1.56 -19.09
C LEU A 2 -0.59 1.15 -20.53
N ALA A 3 0.44 0.71 -21.26
CA ALA A 3 0.26 0.17 -22.61
C ALA A 3 -0.73 -1.01 -22.55
N PRO A 4 -1.57 -1.25 -23.58
CA PRO A 4 -2.48 -2.39 -23.58
C PRO A 4 -1.68 -3.67 -23.39
N ALA A 5 -2.02 -4.45 -22.35
CA ALA A 5 -1.43 -5.74 -22.07
C ALA A 5 -1.48 -6.63 -23.32
N ASN A 6 -0.44 -7.42 -23.52
CA ASN A 6 -0.27 -8.27 -24.69
C ASN A 6 -1.52 -9.15 -24.93
N ARG A 7 -2.29 -8.90 -26.00
CA ARG A 7 -3.62 -9.48 -26.28
C ARG A 7 -3.63 -10.99 -26.56
N ASN A 8 -2.52 -11.68 -26.36
CA ASN A 8 -2.39 -13.12 -26.65
C ASN A 8 -2.83 -14.06 -25.53
N LEU A 9 -3.49 -13.55 -24.47
CA LEU A 9 -4.09 -14.41 -23.44
C LEU A 9 -5.56 -14.67 -23.82
N SER A 10 -5.81 -15.77 -24.49
CA SER A 10 -6.97 -16.10 -25.31
C SER A 10 -8.28 -16.46 -24.58
N ALA A 11 -8.49 -16.10 -23.33
CA ALA A 11 -9.77 -16.32 -22.64
C ALA A 11 -10.24 -15.04 -21.95
N ASN A 12 -11.46 -14.58 -22.26
CA ASN A 12 -12.11 -13.49 -21.54
C ASN A 12 -12.58 -13.99 -20.17
N LEU A 13 -11.75 -13.86 -19.14
CA LEU A 13 -12.07 -14.30 -17.79
C LEU A 13 -13.01 -13.32 -17.09
N THR A 14 -13.91 -13.84 -16.28
CA THR A 14 -14.67 -13.07 -15.30
C THR A 14 -14.06 -13.32 -13.91
N VAL A 15 -13.50 -12.27 -13.30
CA VAL A 15 -12.83 -12.35 -11.99
C VAL A 15 -13.68 -11.63 -10.94
N LEU A 16 -14.11 -12.38 -9.92
CA LEU A 16 -14.81 -11.80 -8.78
C LEU A 16 -13.78 -11.35 -7.73
N ILE A 17 -13.79 -10.07 -7.39
CA ILE A 17 -12.90 -9.44 -6.41
C ILE A 17 -13.71 -9.08 -5.17
N ALA A 18 -13.45 -9.76 -4.05
CA ALA A 18 -14.11 -9.50 -2.77
C ALA A 18 -13.20 -8.65 -1.87
N VAL A 19 -13.59 -7.42 -1.60
CA VAL A 19 -12.84 -6.45 -0.78
C VAL A 19 -13.73 -5.90 0.35
N PRO A 20 -13.20 -5.67 1.58
CA PRO A 20 -14.04 -5.25 2.70
C PRO A 20 -14.79 -3.94 2.45
N THR A 21 -14.05 -2.93 2.02
CA THR A 21 -14.51 -1.57 1.74
C THR A 21 -13.87 -1.05 0.45
N LEU A 22 -14.29 0.10 -0.02
CA LEU A 22 -13.71 0.82 -1.16
C LEU A 22 -13.40 2.27 -0.74
N GLU A 23 -12.60 2.42 0.33
CA GLU A 23 -12.21 3.73 0.85
C GLU A 23 -10.82 4.16 0.35
N SER A 24 -9.78 4.04 1.16
CA SER A 24 -8.41 4.45 0.82
C SER A 24 -7.34 3.50 1.36
N GLY A 25 -7.73 2.30 1.75
CA GLY A 25 -6.81 1.28 2.24
C GLY A 25 -6.01 0.62 1.10
N ALA A 26 -4.94 -0.09 1.45
CA ALA A 26 -4.15 -0.82 0.46
C ALA A 26 -4.98 -1.84 -0.32
N ALA A 27 -5.88 -2.58 0.33
CA ALA A 27 -6.78 -3.51 -0.34
C ALA A 27 -7.73 -2.79 -1.30
N ASP A 28 -8.26 -1.62 -0.88
CA ASP A 28 -9.24 -0.85 -1.62
C ASP A 28 -8.65 -0.29 -2.92
N THR A 29 -7.46 0.32 -2.83
CA THR A 29 -6.75 0.85 -4.00
C THR A 29 -6.25 -0.26 -4.92
N ASN A 30 -5.80 -1.40 -4.37
CA ASN A 30 -5.41 -2.54 -5.20
C ASN A 30 -6.60 -3.20 -5.90
N ALA A 31 -7.81 -3.22 -5.28
CA ALA A 31 -9.02 -3.66 -5.97
C ALA A 31 -9.27 -2.81 -7.24
N LEU A 32 -9.12 -1.49 -7.13
CA LEU A 32 -9.27 -0.58 -8.27
C LEU A 32 -8.20 -0.81 -9.34
N ASP A 33 -6.95 -1.09 -8.96
CA ASP A 33 -5.89 -1.37 -9.93
C ASP A 33 -6.11 -2.71 -10.63
N LEU A 34 -6.59 -3.73 -9.91
CA LEU A 34 -6.99 -5.00 -10.52
C LEU A 34 -8.16 -4.81 -11.50
N VAL A 35 -9.12 -3.94 -11.20
CA VAL A 35 -10.21 -3.58 -12.12
C VAL A 35 -9.64 -2.98 -13.40
N LYS A 36 -8.78 -1.96 -13.29
CA LYS A 36 -8.13 -1.31 -14.44
C LYS A 36 -7.34 -2.31 -15.28
N LEU A 37 -6.56 -3.15 -14.61
CA LEU A 37 -5.73 -4.16 -15.25
C LEU A 37 -6.57 -5.18 -16.02
N LEU A 38 -7.56 -5.79 -15.34
CA LEU A 38 -8.41 -6.82 -15.92
C LEU A 38 -9.23 -6.28 -17.09
N HIS A 39 -9.87 -5.12 -16.91
CA HIS A 39 -10.65 -4.49 -17.96
C HIS A 39 -9.78 -4.10 -19.17
N GLY A 40 -8.60 -3.51 -18.92
CA GLY A 40 -7.65 -3.13 -19.98
C GLY A 40 -7.12 -4.33 -20.77
N ALA A 41 -7.08 -5.52 -20.16
CA ALA A 41 -6.70 -6.79 -20.79
C ALA A 41 -7.89 -7.53 -21.46
N GLY A 42 -9.12 -6.95 -21.45
CA GLY A 42 -10.31 -7.55 -22.02
C GLY A 42 -11.03 -8.56 -21.12
N HIS A 43 -10.65 -8.64 -19.83
CA HIS A 43 -11.34 -9.45 -18.84
C HIS A 43 -12.47 -8.67 -18.16
N ARG A 44 -13.30 -9.37 -17.41
CA ARG A 44 -14.50 -8.85 -16.75
C ARG A 44 -14.32 -8.82 -15.23
N PRO A 45 -13.94 -7.70 -14.60
CA PRO A 45 -13.85 -7.58 -13.16
C PRO A 45 -15.23 -7.32 -12.54
N VAL A 46 -15.59 -8.14 -11.55
CA VAL A 46 -16.80 -7.99 -10.71
C VAL A 46 -16.35 -7.74 -9.28
N VAL A 47 -16.62 -6.55 -8.73
CA VAL A 47 -16.18 -6.15 -7.39
C VAL A 47 -17.34 -6.22 -6.41
N VAL A 48 -17.14 -6.95 -5.30
CA VAL A 48 -18.09 -7.07 -4.20
C VAL A 48 -17.51 -6.42 -2.95
N SER A 49 -18.23 -5.47 -2.35
CA SER A 49 -17.79 -4.72 -1.18
C SER A 49 -18.96 -4.12 -0.41
N SER A 50 -18.72 -3.72 0.84
CA SER A 50 -19.67 -2.91 1.62
C SER A 50 -19.82 -1.47 1.09
N GLY A 51 -19.03 -1.07 0.07
CA GLY A 51 -19.05 0.28 -0.53
C GLY A 51 -17.93 1.17 -0.02
N GLY A 52 -17.98 2.46 -0.42
CA GLY A 52 -17.01 3.48 -0.07
C GLY A 52 -16.78 4.50 -1.20
N ARG A 53 -15.87 5.44 -0.98
CA ARG A 53 -15.58 6.57 -1.89
C ARG A 53 -15.10 6.14 -3.29
N LEU A 54 -14.46 4.96 -3.40
CA LEU A 54 -13.92 4.45 -4.67
C LEU A 54 -14.95 3.65 -5.48
N THR A 55 -16.20 3.53 -5.04
CA THR A 55 -17.25 2.77 -5.74
C THR A 55 -17.47 3.29 -7.17
N GLY A 56 -17.60 4.62 -7.32
CA GLY A 56 -17.75 5.23 -8.65
C GLY A 56 -16.51 5.04 -9.54
N ALA A 57 -15.33 4.97 -8.95
CA ALA A 57 -14.10 4.71 -9.70
C ALA A 57 -14.03 3.25 -10.23
N VAL A 58 -14.64 2.28 -9.55
CA VAL A 58 -14.74 0.90 -10.05
C VAL A 58 -15.50 0.86 -11.38
N THR A 59 -16.68 1.46 -11.42
CA THR A 59 -17.52 1.53 -12.65
C THR A 59 -16.88 2.36 -13.74
N ALA A 60 -16.32 3.51 -13.40
CA ALA A 60 -15.63 4.38 -14.37
C ALA A 60 -14.42 3.69 -15.03
N ASN A 61 -13.82 2.67 -14.40
CA ASN A 61 -12.71 1.88 -14.94
C ASN A 61 -13.15 0.52 -15.51
N GLY A 62 -14.45 0.34 -15.81
CA GLY A 62 -14.97 -0.84 -16.51
C GLY A 62 -15.26 -2.04 -15.62
N GLY A 63 -15.28 -1.87 -14.29
CA GLY A 63 -15.70 -2.92 -13.35
C GLY A 63 -17.19 -2.90 -13.05
N GLU A 64 -17.78 -4.05 -12.81
CA GLU A 64 -19.12 -4.18 -12.23
C GLU A 64 -19.00 -4.10 -10.69
N PHE A 65 -19.73 -3.17 -10.06
CA PHE A 65 -19.79 -3.06 -8.60
C PHE A 65 -21.08 -3.64 -8.04
N ILE A 66 -20.97 -4.46 -7.02
CA ILE A 66 -22.12 -5.07 -6.31
C ILE A 66 -21.96 -4.82 -4.80
N ALA A 67 -22.91 -4.05 -4.24
CA ALA A 67 -22.94 -3.78 -2.80
C ALA A 67 -23.32 -5.05 -2.01
N MET A 68 -22.45 -5.47 -1.10
CA MET A 68 -22.68 -6.61 -0.21
C MET A 68 -21.83 -6.46 1.05
N ASP A 69 -22.41 -6.71 2.23
CA ASP A 69 -21.69 -6.60 3.52
C ASP A 69 -20.75 -7.79 3.76
N VAL A 70 -19.75 -7.92 2.88
CA VAL A 70 -18.69 -8.94 2.99
C VAL A 70 -17.67 -8.60 4.09
N ALA A 71 -17.73 -7.40 4.67
CA ALA A 71 -16.89 -6.99 5.79
C ALA A 71 -17.43 -7.48 7.15
N SER A 72 -18.68 -7.92 7.21
CA SER A 72 -19.33 -8.36 8.43
C SER A 72 -18.62 -9.57 9.05
N LYS A 73 -18.57 -9.56 10.39
CA LYS A 73 -18.10 -10.69 11.22
C LYS A 73 -19.28 -11.43 11.88
N ASN A 74 -20.50 -10.99 11.64
CA ASN A 74 -21.69 -11.67 12.14
C ASN A 74 -21.89 -12.96 11.34
N PRO A 75 -21.93 -14.15 12.01
CA PRO A 75 -22.07 -15.43 11.32
C PRO A 75 -23.31 -15.54 10.42
N VAL A 76 -24.44 -14.96 10.84
CA VAL A 76 -25.68 -14.98 10.05
C VAL A 76 -25.51 -14.20 8.75
N VAL A 77 -24.89 -13.01 8.83
CA VAL A 77 -24.59 -12.18 7.65
C VAL A 77 -23.58 -12.89 6.75
N MET A 78 -22.55 -13.53 7.33
CA MET A 78 -21.55 -14.29 6.58
C MET A 78 -22.19 -15.44 5.80
N VAL A 79 -23.09 -16.22 6.41
CA VAL A 79 -23.84 -17.31 5.71
C VAL A 79 -24.72 -16.74 4.59
N ALA A 80 -25.40 -15.62 4.84
CA ALA A 80 -26.18 -14.94 3.80
C ALA A 80 -25.29 -14.48 2.63
N CYS A 81 -24.08 -13.94 2.94
CA CYS A 81 -23.07 -13.57 1.94
C CYS A 81 -22.59 -14.77 1.13
N VAL A 82 -22.33 -15.93 1.76
CA VAL A 82 -21.95 -17.16 1.04
C VAL A 82 -23.01 -17.52 -0.02
N ARG A 83 -24.30 -17.54 0.37
CA ARG A 83 -25.40 -17.86 -0.57
C ARG A 83 -25.51 -16.86 -1.72
N LYS A 84 -25.39 -15.55 -1.41
CA LYS A 84 -25.45 -14.49 -2.42
C LYS A 84 -24.24 -14.55 -3.37
N LEU A 85 -23.02 -14.72 -2.83
CA LEU A 85 -21.80 -14.88 -3.62
C LEU A 85 -21.84 -16.13 -4.50
N SER A 86 -22.32 -17.26 -3.96
CA SER A 86 -22.43 -18.50 -4.74
C SER A 86 -23.37 -18.33 -5.94
N ARG A 87 -24.53 -17.68 -5.75
CA ARG A 87 -25.44 -17.36 -6.86
C ARG A 87 -24.80 -16.42 -7.86
N LEU A 88 -24.11 -15.39 -7.38
CA LEU A 88 -23.43 -14.40 -8.21
C LEU A 88 -22.35 -15.04 -9.09
N ILE A 89 -21.52 -15.93 -8.51
CA ILE A 89 -20.49 -16.68 -9.22
C ILE A 89 -21.10 -17.46 -10.40
N GLY A 90 -22.21 -18.16 -10.16
CA GLY A 90 -22.93 -18.89 -11.20
C GLY A 90 -23.54 -17.96 -12.25
N GLN A 91 -24.27 -16.92 -11.83
CA GLN A 91 -24.97 -15.98 -12.73
C GLN A 91 -24.03 -15.18 -13.63
N ARG A 92 -22.84 -14.80 -13.12
CA ARG A 92 -21.84 -14.04 -13.89
C ARG A 92 -20.84 -14.95 -14.62
N GLY A 93 -20.90 -16.25 -14.40
CA GLY A 93 -19.92 -17.18 -14.97
C GLY A 93 -18.51 -16.87 -14.48
N CYS A 94 -18.33 -16.56 -13.19
CA CYS A 94 -17.01 -16.20 -12.67
C CYS A 94 -16.04 -17.37 -12.80
N ASP A 95 -14.84 -17.13 -13.31
CA ASP A 95 -13.78 -18.11 -13.50
C ASP A 95 -12.85 -18.19 -12.31
N VAL A 96 -12.59 -17.04 -11.64
CA VAL A 96 -11.71 -16.94 -10.49
C VAL A 96 -12.37 -16.08 -9.41
N VAL A 97 -12.17 -16.44 -8.14
CA VAL A 97 -12.62 -15.69 -6.97
C VAL A 97 -11.39 -15.19 -6.20
N HIS A 98 -11.24 -13.89 -6.04
CA HIS A 98 -10.10 -13.27 -5.38
C HIS A 98 -10.53 -12.44 -4.16
N ALA A 99 -10.01 -12.76 -2.98
CA ALA A 99 -10.29 -12.03 -1.74
C ALA A 99 -9.08 -11.16 -1.31
N LEU A 100 -9.37 -9.88 -1.07
CA LEU A 100 -8.38 -8.87 -0.67
C LEU A 100 -8.49 -8.52 0.83
N GLY A 101 -8.95 -9.44 1.65
CA GLY A 101 -9.06 -9.23 3.09
C GLY A 101 -9.70 -10.40 3.82
N ARG A 102 -9.45 -10.49 5.13
CA ARG A 102 -9.86 -11.62 5.97
C ARG A 102 -11.37 -11.82 6.06
N ALA A 103 -12.12 -10.73 6.25
CA ALA A 103 -13.56 -10.81 6.41
C ALA A 103 -14.23 -11.33 5.12
N PRO A 104 -14.00 -10.72 3.94
CA PRO A 104 -14.56 -11.22 2.69
C PRO A 104 -14.03 -12.62 2.33
N ALA A 105 -12.80 -12.97 2.72
CA ALA A 105 -12.19 -14.25 2.37
C ALA A 105 -13.00 -15.45 2.90
N TRP A 106 -13.61 -15.37 4.07
CA TRP A 106 -14.44 -16.47 4.60
C TRP A 106 -15.64 -16.79 3.71
N SER A 107 -16.42 -15.76 3.38
CA SER A 107 -17.59 -15.95 2.51
C SER A 107 -17.21 -16.28 1.08
N ALA A 108 -16.15 -15.65 0.55
CA ALA A 108 -15.66 -15.88 -0.80
C ALA A 108 -15.07 -17.29 -0.96
N TYR A 109 -14.29 -17.78 0.01
CA TYR A 109 -13.76 -19.14 0.02
C TYR A 109 -14.87 -20.18 -0.03
N ALA A 110 -15.86 -20.08 0.87
CA ALA A 110 -16.97 -21.02 0.89
C ALA A 110 -17.76 -20.99 -0.43
N ALA A 111 -18.06 -19.80 -0.97
CA ALA A 111 -18.77 -19.66 -2.23
C ALA A 111 -17.96 -20.20 -3.42
N ALA A 112 -16.65 -19.97 -3.46
CA ALA A 112 -15.75 -20.53 -4.48
C ALA A 112 -15.77 -22.06 -4.46
N ARG A 113 -15.65 -22.67 -3.28
CA ARG A 113 -15.70 -24.14 -3.12
C ARG A 113 -17.03 -24.74 -3.55
N ILE A 114 -18.17 -24.11 -3.19
CA ILE A 114 -19.51 -24.55 -3.60
C ILE A 114 -19.65 -24.56 -5.13
N ASN A 115 -19.04 -23.60 -5.82
CA ASN A 115 -19.12 -23.49 -7.28
C ASN A 115 -17.95 -24.19 -8.01
N GLY A 116 -17.05 -24.85 -7.28
CA GLY A 116 -15.84 -25.44 -7.85
C GLY A 116 -15.03 -24.42 -8.62
N LYS A 117 -14.70 -23.25 -8.04
CA LYS A 117 -13.91 -22.22 -8.68
C LYS A 117 -12.59 -21.99 -7.94
N PRO A 118 -11.49 -21.68 -8.64
CA PRO A 118 -10.21 -21.37 -8.00
C PRO A 118 -10.33 -20.11 -7.15
N PHE A 119 -9.68 -20.17 -5.98
CA PHE A 119 -9.70 -19.13 -4.97
C PHE A 119 -8.32 -18.52 -4.78
N VAL A 120 -8.22 -17.21 -4.89
CA VAL A 120 -6.98 -16.43 -4.69
C VAL A 120 -7.12 -15.53 -3.47
N THR A 121 -6.05 -15.34 -2.74
CA THR A 121 -5.99 -14.36 -1.65
C THR A 121 -4.77 -13.47 -1.79
N THR A 122 -4.87 -12.20 -1.40
CA THR A 122 -3.70 -11.30 -1.33
C THR A 122 -3.49 -10.74 0.07
N TRP A 123 -2.25 -10.86 0.55
CA TRP A 123 -1.77 -10.33 1.80
C TRP A 123 -0.95 -9.06 1.55
N TYR A 124 -1.46 -7.92 2.03
CA TYR A 124 -0.78 -6.61 1.93
C TYR A 124 0.03 -6.26 3.17
N LYS A 125 -0.12 -7.04 4.25
CA LYS A 125 0.58 -6.85 5.53
C LYS A 125 0.47 -8.08 6.39
N GLY A 126 1.35 -8.21 7.40
CA GLY A 126 1.21 -9.16 8.48
C GLY A 126 -0.03 -8.86 9.34
N PHE A 127 -0.65 -9.89 9.87
CA PHE A 127 -1.75 -9.76 10.83
C PHE A 127 -1.26 -10.03 12.25
N ARG A 128 -1.74 -9.22 13.21
CA ARG A 128 -1.49 -9.49 14.63
C ARG A 128 -2.27 -10.73 15.07
N GLU A 129 -1.57 -11.65 15.71
CA GLU A 129 -2.11 -12.88 16.29
C GLU A 129 -1.90 -12.84 17.79
N GLN A 130 -2.95 -12.43 18.51
CA GLN A 130 -2.91 -12.34 19.98
C GLN A 130 -3.33 -13.64 20.66
N ASN A 131 -3.97 -14.55 19.91
CA ASN A 131 -4.45 -15.85 20.39
C ASN A 131 -4.75 -16.81 19.22
N VAL A 132 -4.96 -18.09 19.56
CA VAL A 132 -5.25 -19.17 18.60
C VAL A 132 -6.48 -18.89 17.73
N LEU A 133 -7.53 -18.27 18.29
CA LEU A 133 -8.76 -17.95 17.56
C LEU A 133 -8.49 -16.91 16.48
N LYS A 134 -7.63 -15.92 16.74
CA LYS A 134 -7.23 -14.93 15.72
C LYS A 134 -6.35 -15.57 14.65
N ARG A 135 -5.47 -16.50 15.01
CA ARG A 135 -4.67 -17.26 14.04
C ARG A 135 -5.58 -18.07 13.12
N LEU A 136 -6.57 -18.79 13.68
CA LEU A 136 -7.57 -19.53 12.90
C LEU A 136 -8.37 -18.61 11.98
N TYR A 137 -8.85 -17.47 12.50
CA TYR A 137 -9.58 -16.49 11.70
C TYR A 137 -8.73 -15.92 10.55
N ASN A 138 -7.45 -15.64 10.79
CA ASN A 138 -6.55 -15.17 9.75
C ASN A 138 -6.21 -16.27 8.72
N GLY A 139 -6.19 -17.52 9.16
CA GLY A 139 -5.79 -18.69 8.36
C GLY A 139 -6.60 -18.90 7.07
N VAL A 140 -7.82 -18.34 6.97
CA VAL A 140 -8.59 -18.40 5.72
C VAL A 140 -7.82 -17.76 4.55
N MET A 141 -6.98 -16.76 4.84
CA MET A 141 -6.17 -16.10 3.82
C MET A 141 -5.04 -16.98 3.28
N ALA A 142 -4.66 -18.06 3.99
CA ALA A 142 -3.69 -19.06 3.55
C ALA A 142 -4.34 -20.26 2.81
N LYS A 143 -5.68 -20.28 2.68
CA LYS A 143 -6.44 -21.36 2.00
C LYS A 143 -6.60 -21.15 0.50
N GLY A 144 -6.02 -20.10 -0.09
CA GLY A 144 -6.04 -19.87 -1.54
C GLY A 144 -5.38 -21.01 -2.32
N ASP A 145 -5.90 -21.33 -3.50
CA ASP A 145 -5.21 -22.16 -4.50
C ASP A 145 -3.95 -21.42 -4.99
N ARG A 146 -4.00 -20.08 -4.94
CA ARG A 146 -2.83 -19.20 -4.94
C ARG A 146 -2.96 -18.18 -3.79
N VAL A 147 -1.87 -18.00 -3.07
CA VAL A 147 -1.72 -17.03 -1.98
C VAL A 147 -0.69 -16.00 -2.43
N VAL A 148 -1.13 -14.80 -2.68
CA VAL A 148 -0.29 -13.68 -3.13
C VAL A 148 0.21 -12.91 -1.91
N ALA A 149 1.51 -12.74 -1.79
CA ALA A 149 2.20 -11.89 -0.82
C ALA A 149 2.69 -10.61 -1.51
N ALA A 150 2.48 -9.45 -0.90
CA ALA A 150 2.91 -8.16 -1.46
C ALA A 150 4.42 -7.88 -1.28
N SER A 151 5.15 -8.73 -0.55
CA SER A 151 6.62 -8.68 -0.38
C SER A 151 7.14 -10.04 0.07
N GLU A 152 8.47 -10.23 -0.02
CA GLU A 152 9.14 -11.45 0.48
C GLU A 152 8.95 -11.61 1.98
N ASP A 153 9.08 -10.54 2.78
CA ASP A 153 8.85 -10.60 4.24
C ASP A 153 7.44 -11.10 4.59
N ILE A 154 6.43 -10.75 3.77
CA ILE A 154 5.07 -11.25 3.95
C ILE A 154 4.96 -12.70 3.50
N ALA A 155 5.66 -13.10 2.45
CA ALA A 155 5.68 -14.48 2.00
C ALA A 155 6.32 -15.40 3.07
N ASP A 156 7.45 -15.00 3.63
CA ASP A 156 8.10 -15.70 4.73
C ASP A 156 7.17 -15.81 5.96
N LEU A 157 6.53 -14.71 6.34
CA LEU A 157 5.55 -14.70 7.43
C LEU A 157 4.40 -15.69 7.19
N ILE A 158 3.87 -15.78 5.96
CA ILE A 158 2.78 -16.69 5.61
C ILE A 158 3.27 -18.14 5.65
N ARG A 159 4.45 -18.42 5.09
CA ARG A 159 5.06 -19.75 5.12
C ARG A 159 5.25 -20.23 6.55
N ASP A 160 5.89 -19.41 7.40
CA ASP A 160 6.31 -19.80 8.74
C ASP A 160 5.12 -19.92 9.72
N ARG A 161 4.07 -19.14 9.53
CA ARG A 161 2.92 -19.14 10.45
C ARG A 161 1.78 -20.06 10.05
N TYR A 162 1.62 -20.32 8.76
CA TYR A 162 0.45 -21.05 8.23
C TYR A 162 0.83 -22.28 7.42
N ASP A 163 2.11 -22.67 7.43
CA ASP A 163 2.62 -23.84 6.70
C ASP A 163 2.18 -23.87 5.24
N THR A 164 2.14 -22.68 4.60
CA THR A 164 1.67 -22.56 3.23
C THR A 164 2.73 -23.06 2.27
N PRO A 165 2.45 -24.08 1.43
CA PRO A 165 3.41 -24.59 0.48
C PRO A 165 3.89 -23.53 -0.51
N LEU A 166 5.20 -23.53 -0.82
CA LEU A 166 5.79 -22.61 -1.80
C LEU A 166 5.11 -22.69 -3.18
N SER A 167 4.61 -23.88 -3.55
CA SER A 167 3.88 -24.07 -4.82
C SER A 167 2.58 -23.26 -4.91
N ARG A 168 2.00 -22.87 -3.77
CA ARG A 168 0.81 -21.99 -3.72
C ARG A 168 1.14 -20.53 -3.43
N LEU A 169 2.35 -20.23 -2.98
CA LEU A 169 2.77 -18.89 -2.60
C LEU A 169 3.39 -18.16 -3.79
N THR A 170 3.02 -16.92 -4.00
CA THR A 170 3.55 -16.09 -5.09
C THR A 170 3.77 -14.68 -4.57
N VAL A 171 4.96 -14.13 -4.77
CA VAL A 171 5.24 -12.73 -4.43
C VAL A 171 4.91 -11.85 -5.64
N LEU A 172 3.88 -11.02 -5.46
CA LEU A 172 3.48 -9.99 -6.41
C LEU A 172 3.36 -8.66 -5.67
N PRO A 173 4.35 -7.79 -5.78
CA PRO A 173 4.26 -6.45 -5.25
C PRO A 173 3.06 -5.70 -5.82
N THR A 174 2.61 -4.67 -5.10
CA THR A 174 1.55 -3.79 -5.59
C THR A 174 1.95 -3.14 -6.91
N ILE A 175 1.08 -3.20 -7.91
CA ILE A 175 1.29 -2.49 -9.18
C ILE A 175 1.39 -0.99 -8.87
N PHE A 176 2.47 -0.37 -9.30
CA PHE A 176 2.76 1.04 -9.07
C PHE A 176 2.95 1.75 -10.42
N ASP A 177 2.06 2.68 -10.71
CA ASP A 177 2.17 3.52 -11.92
C ASP A 177 3.07 4.72 -11.63
N ALA A 178 4.33 4.60 -12.00
CA ALA A 178 5.34 5.65 -11.82
C ALA A 178 5.05 6.91 -12.65
N ALA A 179 4.24 6.82 -13.72
CA ALA A 179 3.91 7.98 -14.55
C ALA A 179 3.09 9.04 -13.79
N GLN A 180 2.35 8.62 -12.74
CA GLN A 180 1.63 9.54 -11.86
C GLN A 180 2.58 10.34 -10.95
N PHE A 181 3.83 9.90 -10.81
CA PHE A 181 4.86 10.46 -9.93
C PHE A 181 6.07 10.91 -10.74
N ASP A 182 5.83 11.70 -11.78
CA ASP A 182 6.90 12.32 -12.55
C ASP A 182 7.12 13.77 -12.09
N PRO A 183 8.29 14.11 -11.53
CA PRO A 183 8.58 15.47 -11.08
C PRO A 183 8.47 16.52 -12.19
N LYS A 184 8.66 16.13 -13.45
CA LYS A 184 8.54 17.02 -14.62
C LYS A 184 7.09 17.45 -14.90
N THR A 185 6.10 16.74 -14.40
CA THR A 185 4.67 17.03 -14.60
C THR A 185 4.07 17.89 -13.48
N VAL A 186 4.84 18.21 -12.45
CA VAL A 186 4.37 19.01 -11.32
C VAL A 186 4.68 20.49 -11.56
N ALA A 187 3.63 21.26 -11.82
CA ALA A 187 3.74 22.70 -12.00
C ALA A 187 4.16 23.41 -10.70
N LEU A 188 4.97 24.46 -10.81
CA LEU A 188 5.52 25.20 -9.66
C LEU A 188 4.41 25.79 -8.78
N GLU A 189 3.33 26.29 -9.39
CA GLU A 189 2.18 26.87 -8.69
C GLU A 189 1.48 25.86 -7.75
N ARG A 190 1.52 24.57 -8.10
CA ARG A 190 0.98 23.49 -7.23
C ARG A 190 1.85 23.32 -5.99
N ILE A 191 3.18 23.39 -6.16
CA ILE A 191 4.16 23.29 -5.07
C ILE A 191 4.01 24.50 -4.13
N GLU A 192 3.98 25.71 -4.68
CA GLU A 192 3.87 26.97 -3.93
C GLU A 192 2.56 27.03 -3.15
N ARG A 193 1.45 26.63 -3.74
CA ARG A 193 0.14 26.55 -3.08
C ARG A 193 0.19 25.65 -1.84
N LEU A 194 0.81 24.48 -1.93
CA LEU A 194 0.94 23.56 -0.80
C LEU A 194 1.86 24.14 0.27
N ARG A 195 3.01 24.70 -0.10
CA ARG A 195 3.93 25.32 0.84
C ARG A 195 3.26 26.49 1.60
N HIS A 196 2.50 27.30 0.89
CA HIS A 196 1.72 28.38 1.50
C HIS A 196 0.66 27.83 2.47
N ALA A 197 -0.11 26.81 2.06
CA ALA A 197 -1.12 26.18 2.91
C ALA A 197 -0.52 25.53 4.19
N TRP A 198 0.73 25.07 4.12
CA TRP A 198 1.46 24.55 5.28
C TRP A 198 2.11 25.65 6.14
N GLY A 199 2.13 26.88 5.68
CA GLY A 199 2.75 28.01 6.37
C GLY A 199 4.27 27.88 6.43
N VAL A 200 4.92 27.31 5.39
CA VAL A 200 6.38 27.11 5.34
C VAL A 200 7.05 28.14 4.47
N SER A 201 8.18 28.69 4.94
CA SER A 201 9.00 29.65 4.18
C SER A 201 9.69 28.97 3.00
N PRO A 202 10.13 29.72 1.98
CA PRO A 202 10.86 29.15 0.83
C PRO A 202 12.12 28.38 1.21
N SER A 203 12.85 28.81 2.25
CA SER A 203 14.07 28.16 2.74
C SER A 203 13.82 26.95 3.65
N CYS A 204 12.58 26.78 4.15
CA CYS A 204 12.24 25.71 5.08
C CYS A 204 12.29 24.33 4.40
N ARG A 205 13.03 23.39 5.01
CA ARG A 205 13.14 22.00 4.56
C ARG A 205 11.98 21.17 5.10
N VAL A 206 11.04 20.81 4.23
CA VAL A 206 9.87 20.02 4.60
C VAL A 206 10.23 18.54 4.69
N LEU A 207 9.91 17.92 5.82
CA LEU A 207 9.92 16.47 6.04
C LEU A 207 8.47 15.97 5.95
N LEU A 208 8.11 15.39 4.81
CA LEU A 208 6.73 14.96 4.56
C LEU A 208 6.51 13.55 5.11
N ALA A 209 5.49 13.38 5.92
CA ALA A 209 5.08 12.07 6.44
C ALA A 209 3.64 11.75 5.98
N PRO A 210 3.48 11.16 4.79
CA PRO A 210 2.16 10.86 4.24
C PRO A 210 1.62 9.54 4.80
N GLY A 211 0.33 9.51 5.06
CA GLY A 211 -0.36 8.30 5.47
C GLY A 211 -1.48 8.53 6.48
N ARG A 212 -2.37 7.56 6.59
CA ARG A 212 -3.51 7.63 7.52
C ARG A 212 -3.04 7.89 8.95
N MET A 213 -3.78 8.74 9.67
CA MET A 213 -3.51 9.05 11.08
C MET A 213 -3.91 7.86 11.98
N VAL A 214 -3.03 6.86 12.03
CA VAL A 214 -3.20 5.66 12.85
C VAL A 214 -1.87 5.31 13.53
N ARG A 215 -1.94 4.81 14.79
CA ARG A 215 -0.76 4.57 15.63
C ARG A 215 0.34 3.72 14.95
N ARG A 216 -0.06 2.71 14.16
CA ARG A 216 0.89 1.85 13.44
C ARG A 216 1.75 2.57 12.39
N LYS A 217 1.36 3.77 11.93
CA LYS A 217 2.15 4.61 11.01
C LYS A 217 3.25 5.40 11.71
N GLY A 218 3.29 5.40 13.05
CA GLY A 218 4.39 5.92 13.82
C GLY A 218 4.54 7.44 13.85
N HIS A 219 3.47 8.21 13.57
CA HIS A 219 3.54 9.69 13.61
C HIS A 219 4.05 10.22 14.96
N HIS A 220 3.69 9.55 16.06
CA HIS A 220 4.20 9.87 17.40
C HIS A 220 5.72 9.73 17.53
N LEU A 221 6.35 8.80 16.79
CA LEU A 221 7.82 8.67 16.75
C LEU A 221 8.45 9.85 15.99
N ILE A 222 7.78 10.31 14.91
CA ILE A 222 8.24 11.43 14.10
C ILE A 222 8.16 12.72 14.94
N VAL A 223 7.09 12.94 15.73
CA VAL A 223 7.00 14.08 16.67
C VAL A 223 8.15 14.05 17.68
N LYS A 224 8.41 12.88 18.29
CA LYS A 224 9.56 12.73 19.23
C LYS A 224 10.90 12.98 18.56
N ALA A 225 11.06 12.53 17.31
CA ALA A 225 12.28 12.82 16.53
C ALA A 225 12.40 14.31 16.21
N ALA A 226 11.31 15.00 15.86
CA ALA A 226 11.32 16.45 15.64
C ALA A 226 11.76 17.23 16.89
N ALA A 227 11.34 16.82 18.09
CA ALA A 227 11.80 17.40 19.35
C ALA A 227 13.32 17.21 19.53
N ARG A 228 13.85 16.03 19.17
CA ARG A 228 15.30 15.78 19.22
C ARG A 228 16.09 16.60 18.20
N LEU A 229 15.53 16.84 16.99
CA LEU A 229 16.14 17.73 16.00
C LEU A 229 16.25 19.15 16.55
N LYS A 230 15.20 19.68 17.19
CA LYS A 230 15.22 21.00 17.86
C LYS A 230 16.28 21.04 18.95
N ALA A 231 16.33 20.04 19.81
CA ALA A 231 17.33 19.95 20.89
C ALA A 231 18.77 19.85 20.34
N ALA A 232 18.98 19.25 19.17
CA ALA A 232 20.26 19.21 18.46
C ALA A 232 20.58 20.50 17.68
N GLY A 233 19.75 21.55 17.78
CA GLY A 233 19.97 22.84 17.12
C GLY A 233 19.70 22.86 15.62
N VAL A 234 19.02 21.85 15.07
CA VAL A 234 18.61 21.85 13.64
C VAL A 234 17.56 22.95 13.44
N LYS A 235 17.82 23.84 12.48
CA LYS A 235 16.93 24.97 12.13
C LYS A 235 16.32 24.78 10.74
N ASP A 236 15.33 25.60 10.42
CA ASP A 236 14.71 25.69 9.09
C ASP A 236 14.20 24.35 8.57
N PHE A 237 13.46 23.61 9.42
CA PHE A 237 12.75 22.40 9.03
C PHE A 237 11.29 22.43 9.51
N MET A 238 10.44 21.70 8.82
CA MET A 238 9.04 21.47 9.18
C MET A 238 8.66 20.03 8.90
N VAL A 239 8.07 19.35 9.86
CA VAL A 239 7.40 18.06 9.65
C VAL A 239 5.96 18.31 9.25
N VAL A 240 5.54 17.77 8.12
CA VAL A 240 4.16 17.89 7.63
C VAL A 240 3.54 16.51 7.55
N PHE A 241 2.49 16.28 8.32
CA PHE A 241 1.66 15.07 8.25
C PHE A 241 0.53 15.27 7.26
N THR A 242 0.46 14.45 6.21
CA THR A 242 -0.65 14.45 5.25
C THR A 242 -1.40 13.13 5.29
N GLY A 243 -2.64 13.18 5.77
CA GLY A 243 -3.49 12.00 5.89
C GLY A 243 -4.73 12.25 6.72
N GLU A 244 -5.72 11.38 6.59
CA GLU A 244 -6.97 11.43 7.34
C GLU A 244 -6.97 10.41 8.49
N ASP A 245 -7.74 10.71 9.52
CA ASP A 245 -8.04 9.80 10.63
C ASP A 245 -9.33 8.98 10.40
N HIS A 246 -10.09 9.29 9.35
CA HIS A 246 -11.38 8.67 9.03
C HIS A 246 -12.37 8.73 10.21
N GLY A 247 -12.43 9.84 10.92
CA GLY A 247 -13.28 10.02 12.09
C GLY A 247 -12.78 9.34 13.37
N ARG A 248 -11.54 8.80 13.37
CA ARG A 248 -10.87 8.20 14.53
C ARG A 248 -10.04 9.26 15.27
N THR A 249 -10.70 10.26 15.82
CA THR A 249 -10.08 11.45 16.38
C THR A 249 -9.18 11.21 17.60
N SER A 250 -9.29 10.06 18.29
CA SER A 250 -8.51 9.76 19.50
C SER A 250 -6.99 9.81 19.28
N TYR A 251 -6.51 9.18 18.20
CA TYR A 251 -5.06 9.20 17.93
C TYR A 251 -4.58 10.56 17.43
N THR A 252 -5.40 11.28 16.70
CA THR A 252 -5.10 12.67 16.27
C THR A 252 -5.04 13.59 17.49
N GLY A 253 -5.95 13.42 18.48
CA GLY A 253 -5.89 14.12 19.77
C GLY A 253 -4.59 13.81 20.53
N GLU A 254 -4.22 12.54 20.66
CA GLU A 254 -2.94 12.14 21.28
C GLU A 254 -1.72 12.76 20.58
N LEU A 255 -1.76 12.96 19.26
CA LEU A 255 -0.69 13.64 18.54
C LEU A 255 -0.61 15.12 18.86
N TRP A 256 -1.75 15.81 18.98
CA TRP A 256 -1.79 17.22 19.41
C TRP A 256 -1.24 17.38 20.82
N ASP A 257 -1.64 16.52 21.75
CA ASP A 257 -1.13 16.53 23.13
C ASP A 257 0.39 16.30 23.16
N LEU A 258 0.88 15.34 22.33
CA LEU A 258 2.31 15.06 22.25
C LEU A 258 3.09 16.24 21.63
N ILE A 259 2.57 16.89 20.59
CA ILE A 259 3.17 18.08 19.97
C ILE A 259 3.31 19.20 21.00
N ALA A 260 2.26 19.45 21.79
CA ALA A 260 2.27 20.44 22.86
C ALA A 260 3.28 20.08 23.96
N ALA A 261 3.24 18.83 24.45
CA ALA A 261 4.12 18.35 25.52
C ALA A 261 5.61 18.34 25.13
N THR A 262 5.92 18.17 23.84
CA THR A 262 7.32 18.18 23.33
C THR A 262 7.76 19.57 22.85
N GLY A 263 6.89 20.58 22.87
CA GLY A 263 7.20 21.94 22.41
C GLY A 263 7.54 22.01 20.92
N THR A 264 6.87 21.16 20.09
CA THR A 264 7.13 21.09 18.65
C THR A 264 6.08 21.77 17.78
N ASN A 265 5.20 22.59 18.37
CA ASN A 265 4.11 23.30 17.66
C ASN A 265 4.59 24.19 16.50
N ASP A 266 5.82 24.68 16.58
CA ASP A 266 6.44 25.55 15.57
C ASP A 266 7.02 24.76 14.38
N VAL A 267 7.33 23.44 14.55
CA VAL A 267 8.00 22.60 13.54
C VAL A 267 7.18 21.38 13.11
N VAL A 268 5.94 21.23 13.59
CA VAL A 268 5.05 20.12 13.20
C VAL A 268 3.69 20.66 12.74
N ARG A 269 3.20 20.16 11.60
CA ARG A 269 1.87 20.49 11.05
C ARG A 269 1.07 19.23 10.73
N LEU A 270 -0.19 19.19 11.14
CA LEU A 270 -1.19 18.24 10.69
C LEU A 270 -1.97 18.91 9.55
N ALA A 271 -1.65 18.58 8.30
CA ALA A 271 -2.17 19.27 7.12
C ALA A 271 -3.43 18.59 6.51
N GLY A 272 -3.92 17.53 7.14
CA GLY A 272 -5.06 16.78 6.61
C GLY A 272 -4.71 15.97 5.34
N LEU A 273 -5.73 15.58 4.57
CA LEU A 273 -5.51 14.85 3.33
C LEU A 273 -4.94 15.77 2.25
N SER A 274 -3.80 15.40 1.69
CA SER A 274 -3.32 16.03 0.45
C SER A 274 -4.00 15.38 -0.75
N GLY A 275 -4.80 16.15 -1.48
CA GLY A 275 -5.37 15.72 -2.76
C GLY A 275 -4.33 15.62 -3.89
N ASP A 276 -3.10 16.12 -3.66
CA ASP A 276 -2.02 16.22 -4.62
C ASP A 276 -0.71 15.71 -4.02
N LEU A 277 -0.57 14.40 -3.91
CA LEU A 277 0.61 13.77 -3.34
C LEU A 277 1.89 14.00 -4.17
N PRO A 278 1.87 13.98 -5.53
CA PRO A 278 3.04 14.35 -6.31
C PRO A 278 3.58 15.75 -5.99
N ALA A 279 2.71 16.76 -5.92
CA ALA A 279 3.14 18.12 -5.56
C ALA A 279 3.62 18.21 -4.09
N ALA A 280 3.01 17.43 -3.18
CA ALA A 280 3.46 17.36 -1.80
C ALA A 280 4.88 16.77 -1.67
N PHE A 281 5.20 15.73 -2.45
CA PHE A 281 6.57 15.21 -2.54
C PHE A 281 7.54 16.24 -3.15
N ALA A 282 7.15 16.89 -4.25
CA ALA A 282 7.98 17.90 -4.90
C ALA A 282 8.24 19.13 -3.99
N ALA A 283 7.31 19.44 -3.07
CA ALA A 283 7.46 20.52 -2.08
C ALA A 283 8.40 20.18 -0.91
N SER A 284 8.94 18.96 -0.84
CA SER A 284 9.60 18.40 0.34
C SER A 284 11.08 18.10 0.12
N ALA A 285 11.86 18.09 1.20
CA ALA A 285 13.28 17.75 1.20
C ALA A 285 13.54 16.25 1.42
N ALA A 286 12.65 15.56 2.12
CA ALA A 286 12.65 14.11 2.31
C ALA A 286 11.25 13.62 2.70
N ALA A 287 10.96 12.33 2.42
CA ALA A 287 9.75 11.66 2.90
C ALA A 287 10.08 10.74 4.08
N VAL A 288 9.18 10.67 5.08
CA VAL A 288 9.40 9.92 6.32
C VAL A 288 8.28 8.91 6.54
N PHE A 289 8.66 7.64 6.75
CA PHE A 289 7.74 6.53 6.97
C PHE A 289 8.18 5.73 8.21
N ALA A 290 7.47 5.89 9.31
CA ALA A 290 7.85 5.36 10.62
C ALA A 290 6.94 4.22 11.09
N SER A 291 6.51 3.34 10.20
CA SER A 291 5.59 2.24 10.56
C SER A 291 6.16 1.37 11.68
N THR A 292 5.29 1.00 12.63
CA THR A 292 5.59 0.15 13.78
C THR A 292 5.06 -1.28 13.62
N GLN A 293 4.64 -1.62 12.43
CA GLN A 293 4.19 -2.95 12.02
C GLN A 293 4.63 -3.19 10.59
N THR A 294 4.96 -4.45 10.26
CA THR A 294 5.33 -4.85 8.91
C THR A 294 4.22 -4.46 7.93
N GLU A 295 4.60 -3.70 6.94
CA GLU A 295 3.77 -3.34 5.80
C GLU A 295 4.41 -3.93 4.53
N GLY A 296 3.57 -4.34 3.58
CA GLY A 296 4.06 -4.65 2.23
C GLY A 296 4.54 -3.38 1.53
N THR A 297 4.88 -3.49 0.27
CA THR A 297 5.35 -2.36 -0.53
C THR A 297 4.38 -1.19 -0.42
N GLN A 298 4.82 -0.12 0.24
CA GLN A 298 4.02 1.09 0.39
C GLN A 298 4.12 1.94 -0.87
N ARG A 299 3.00 2.16 -1.55
CA ARG A 299 2.95 3.05 -2.73
C ARG A 299 3.51 4.44 -2.46
N ALA A 300 3.30 4.97 -1.25
CA ALA A 300 3.81 6.29 -0.90
C ALA A 300 5.35 6.32 -0.82
N VAL A 301 6.00 5.21 -0.43
CA VAL A 301 7.48 5.08 -0.48
C VAL A 301 7.95 5.07 -1.93
N LEU A 302 7.32 4.24 -2.78
CA LEU A 302 7.64 4.20 -4.20
C LEU A 302 7.36 5.55 -4.87
N GLY A 303 6.23 6.22 -4.51
CA GLY A 303 5.88 7.55 -5.02
C GLY A 303 6.91 8.61 -4.66
N ALA A 304 7.38 8.63 -3.41
CA ALA A 304 8.44 9.54 -2.98
C ALA A 304 9.72 9.32 -3.79
N GLN A 305 10.17 8.07 -3.91
CA GLN A 305 11.36 7.74 -4.70
C GLN A 305 11.17 8.05 -6.19
N ALA A 306 10.02 7.73 -6.78
CA ALA A 306 9.70 8.06 -8.18
C ALA A 306 9.71 9.58 -8.44
N MET A 307 9.33 10.38 -7.44
CA MET A 307 9.45 11.85 -7.48
C MET A 307 10.89 12.36 -7.29
N GLY A 308 11.87 11.46 -7.18
CA GLY A 308 13.26 11.84 -6.90
C GLY A 308 13.48 12.37 -5.48
N LEU A 309 12.63 11.98 -4.52
CA LEU A 309 12.71 12.41 -3.14
C LEU A 309 13.33 11.30 -2.27
N PRO A 310 14.40 11.56 -1.51
CA PRO A 310 14.97 10.60 -0.58
C PRO A 310 13.92 10.16 0.46
N ALA A 311 13.85 8.85 0.71
CA ALA A 311 12.97 8.29 1.72
C ALA A 311 13.73 7.90 2.99
N ILE A 312 13.16 8.23 4.16
CA ILE A 312 13.64 7.78 5.46
C ILE A 312 12.58 6.83 6.02
N VAL A 313 12.91 5.55 6.12
CA VAL A 313 11.93 4.49 6.39
C VAL A 313 12.33 3.67 7.61
N SER A 314 11.35 3.24 8.41
CA SER A 314 11.62 2.17 9.38
C SER A 314 11.84 0.84 8.64
N ASP A 315 12.56 -0.08 9.25
CA ASP A 315 12.77 -1.45 8.76
C ASP A 315 11.47 -2.24 8.56
N LEU A 316 10.35 -1.77 9.14
CA LEU A 316 9.00 -2.32 8.95
C LEU A 316 8.16 -1.55 7.92
N SER A 317 8.63 -0.41 7.41
CA SER A 317 7.92 0.39 6.39
C SER A 317 8.25 -0.06 4.97
N ALA A 318 9.49 -0.42 4.72
CA ALA A 318 9.95 -0.89 3.43
C ALA A 318 11.17 -1.81 3.60
N GLY A 319 11.24 -2.83 2.78
CA GLY A 319 12.37 -3.77 2.74
C GLY A 319 13.67 -3.13 2.22
N PRO A 320 14.81 -3.83 2.39
CA PRO A 320 16.12 -3.37 1.89
C PRO A 320 16.20 -3.33 0.36
N ASP A 321 15.31 -4.01 -0.32
CA ASP A 321 15.10 -4.03 -1.77
C ASP A 321 14.35 -2.79 -2.29
N ILE A 322 13.61 -2.12 -1.43
CA ILE A 322 12.82 -0.92 -1.79
C ILE A 322 13.62 0.36 -1.53
N VAL A 323 14.24 0.47 -0.34
CA VAL A 323 15.07 1.62 0.03
C VAL A 323 16.47 1.13 0.36
N LEU A 324 17.39 1.36 -0.57
CA LEU A 324 18.79 1.02 -0.41
C LEU A 324 19.44 1.97 0.61
N SER A 325 19.98 1.41 1.67
CA SER A 325 20.57 2.16 2.80
C SER A 325 21.84 1.48 3.32
N PRO A 326 22.82 2.24 3.78
CA PRO A 326 23.93 1.67 4.54
C PRO A 326 23.44 0.92 5.80
N PRO A 327 24.11 -0.16 6.24
CA PRO A 327 25.35 -0.73 5.69
C PRO A 327 25.14 -1.70 4.51
N SER A 328 23.89 -2.00 4.11
CA SER A 328 23.61 -2.96 3.03
C SER A 328 24.13 -2.50 1.67
N VAL A 329 24.27 -1.20 1.48
CA VAL A 329 24.93 -0.59 0.31
C VAL A 329 25.87 0.54 0.77
N SER A 330 26.80 0.95 -0.07
CA SER A 330 27.64 2.14 0.19
C SER A 330 26.82 3.44 0.10
N GLU A 331 27.34 4.53 0.68
CA GLU A 331 26.65 5.83 0.65
C GLU A 331 26.45 6.36 -0.78
N GLU A 332 27.37 6.02 -1.71
CA GLU A 332 27.28 6.41 -3.11
C GLU A 332 26.11 5.70 -3.84
N ARG A 333 25.67 4.57 -3.32
CA ARG A 333 24.57 3.77 -3.91
C ARG A 333 23.24 3.92 -3.17
N MET A 334 23.22 4.58 -2.02
CA MET A 334 22.00 4.70 -1.23
C MET A 334 20.90 5.48 -1.97
N THR A 335 19.64 5.08 -1.78
CA THR A 335 18.43 5.74 -2.27
C THR A 335 17.64 6.41 -1.16
N GLY A 336 18.04 6.19 0.09
CA GLY A 336 17.42 6.73 1.29
C GLY A 336 18.10 6.21 2.54
N LEU A 337 17.46 6.37 3.69
CA LEU A 337 17.96 5.85 4.96
C LEU A 337 16.92 4.95 5.63
N ARG A 338 17.40 3.89 6.28
CA ARG A 338 16.58 3.00 7.10
C ARG A 338 16.95 3.16 8.58
N PHE A 339 15.96 3.00 9.46
CA PHE A 339 16.15 3.05 10.91
C PHE A 339 15.31 1.97 11.61
N THR A 340 15.69 1.59 12.81
CA THR A 340 15.00 0.59 13.63
C THR A 340 13.60 1.08 14.03
N SER A 341 12.58 0.31 13.71
CA SER A 341 11.20 0.62 14.06
C SER A 341 10.98 0.78 15.56
N GLY A 342 10.18 1.77 15.94
CA GLY A 342 9.91 2.10 17.32
C GLY A 342 10.97 3.00 17.98
N ASP A 343 12.12 3.18 17.37
CA ASP A 343 13.22 4.01 17.90
C ASP A 343 13.19 5.44 17.33
N SER A 344 12.69 6.36 18.14
CA SER A 344 12.65 7.80 17.76
C SER A 344 14.04 8.47 17.79
N ALA A 345 15.04 7.88 18.49
CA ALA A 345 16.39 8.41 18.49
C ALA A 345 17.13 8.01 17.22
N ALA A 346 16.99 6.75 16.77
CA ALA A 346 17.51 6.29 15.49
C ALA A 346 16.87 7.08 14.32
N LEU A 347 15.54 7.33 14.38
CA LEU A 347 14.89 8.20 13.41
C LEU A 347 15.49 9.61 13.41
N ALA A 348 15.66 10.22 14.59
CA ALA A 348 16.26 11.56 14.67
C ALA A 348 17.67 11.59 14.08
N GLY A 349 18.51 10.59 14.36
CA GLY A 349 19.85 10.46 13.75
C GLY A 349 19.78 10.39 12.22
N ALA A 350 18.86 9.60 11.65
CA ALA A 350 18.68 9.52 10.20
C ALA A 350 18.21 10.85 9.60
N LEU A 351 17.31 11.57 10.27
CA LEU A 351 16.84 12.90 9.85
C LEU A 351 17.95 13.93 9.90
N ILE A 352 18.73 13.98 10.99
CA ILE A 352 19.88 14.89 11.15
C ILE A 352 20.90 14.61 10.03
N LYS A 353 21.25 13.33 9.79
CA LYS A 353 22.15 12.95 8.70
C LYS A 353 21.63 13.45 7.37
N MET A 354 20.36 13.18 7.03
CA MET A 354 19.79 13.58 5.74
C MET A 354 19.71 15.10 5.57
N LEU A 355 19.30 15.84 6.59
CA LEU A 355 19.21 17.29 6.54
C LEU A 355 20.58 17.97 6.56
N GLY A 356 21.60 17.35 7.14
CA GLY A 356 22.98 17.84 7.17
C GLY A 356 23.71 17.71 5.83
N LEU A 357 23.21 16.87 4.91
CA LEU A 357 23.81 16.73 3.59
C LEU A 357 23.60 18.00 2.75
N PRO A 358 24.58 18.38 1.88
CA PRO A 358 24.37 19.40 0.85
C PRO A 358 23.14 19.08 -0.02
N GLU A 359 22.47 20.10 -0.51
CA GLU A 359 21.29 19.90 -1.36
C GLU A 359 21.60 19.09 -2.63
N THR A 360 22.77 19.33 -3.23
CA THR A 360 23.25 18.57 -4.39
C THR A 360 23.36 17.06 -4.09
N THR A 361 23.86 16.70 -2.91
CA THR A 361 23.95 15.30 -2.46
C THR A 361 22.58 14.69 -2.23
N ARG A 362 21.66 15.43 -1.58
CA ARG A 362 20.27 14.95 -1.40
C ARG A 362 19.57 14.74 -2.73
N ARG A 363 19.75 15.65 -3.69
CA ARG A 363 19.21 15.50 -5.04
C ARG A 363 19.79 14.28 -5.76
N ALA A 364 21.10 14.04 -5.63
CA ALA A 364 21.74 12.85 -6.21
C ALA A 364 21.19 11.54 -5.61
N ILE A 365 20.91 11.50 -4.29
CA ILE A 365 20.23 10.37 -3.64
C ILE A 365 18.83 10.20 -4.22
N GLY A 366 18.08 11.29 -4.38
CA GLY A 366 16.74 11.28 -4.96
C GLY A 366 16.74 10.80 -6.41
N THR A 367 17.70 11.22 -7.23
CA THR A 367 17.84 10.73 -8.63
C THR A 367 18.06 9.22 -8.65
N ARG A 368 18.99 8.71 -7.84
CA ARG A 368 19.22 7.25 -7.71
C ARG A 368 17.97 6.50 -7.23
N ALA A 369 17.20 7.11 -6.29
CA ALA A 369 15.96 6.54 -5.81
C ALA A 369 14.92 6.41 -6.94
N ARG A 370 14.79 7.42 -7.80
CA ARG A 370 13.93 7.40 -8.97
C ARG A 370 14.38 6.33 -9.96
N ASP A 371 15.64 6.31 -10.32
CA ASP A 371 16.20 5.34 -11.27
C ASP A 371 15.98 3.90 -10.75
N TRP A 372 16.16 3.67 -9.46
CA TRP A 372 15.92 2.38 -8.83
C TRP A 372 14.47 1.93 -8.96
N VAL A 373 13.51 2.81 -8.63
CA VAL A 373 12.07 2.50 -8.74
C VAL A 373 11.68 2.23 -10.18
N LEU A 374 12.14 3.04 -11.13
CA LEU A 374 11.80 2.86 -12.54
C LEU A 374 12.36 1.56 -13.12
N ALA A 375 13.54 1.13 -12.64
CA ALA A 375 14.18 -0.11 -13.09
C ALA A 375 13.59 -1.38 -12.45
N HIS A 376 13.11 -1.31 -11.20
CA HIS A 376 12.74 -2.51 -10.42
C HIS A 376 11.25 -2.65 -10.13
N HIS A 377 10.46 -1.59 -10.36
CA HIS A 377 9.00 -1.61 -10.19
C HIS A 377 8.29 -1.36 -11.52
N ASP A 378 8.63 -2.17 -12.52
CA ASP A 378 7.96 -2.14 -13.83
C ASP A 378 6.50 -2.57 -13.67
N ALA A 379 5.61 -1.58 -13.77
CA ALA A 379 4.18 -1.80 -13.66
C ALA A 379 3.65 -2.77 -14.72
N GLN A 380 4.22 -2.76 -15.94
CA GLN A 380 3.78 -3.64 -17.01
C GLN A 380 4.17 -5.10 -16.74
N ALA A 381 5.40 -5.34 -16.30
CA ALA A 381 5.85 -6.69 -15.95
C ALA A 381 5.05 -7.28 -14.77
N LEU A 382 4.72 -6.47 -13.76
CA LEU A 382 3.86 -6.88 -12.64
C LEU A 382 2.41 -7.14 -13.08
N ALA A 383 1.89 -6.31 -13.99
CA ALA A 383 0.57 -6.48 -14.60
C ALA A 383 0.49 -7.81 -15.36
N ASP A 384 1.47 -8.10 -16.21
CA ASP A 384 1.54 -9.34 -17.00
C ASP A 384 1.66 -10.58 -16.10
N ARG A 385 2.43 -10.50 -15.00
CA ARG A 385 2.52 -11.60 -14.02
C ARG A 385 1.19 -11.82 -13.30
N THR A 386 0.48 -10.73 -12.96
CA THR A 386 -0.84 -10.81 -12.31
C THR A 386 -1.89 -11.41 -13.22
N LEU A 387 -1.91 -11.02 -14.50
CA LEU A 387 -2.83 -11.61 -15.49
C LEU A 387 -2.54 -13.08 -15.73
N ARG A 388 -1.27 -13.45 -15.90
CA ARG A 388 -0.86 -14.87 -16.04
C ARG A 388 -1.32 -15.72 -14.87
N LEU A 389 -1.21 -15.25 -13.64
CA LEU A 389 -1.69 -15.97 -12.46
C LEU A 389 -3.18 -16.34 -12.58
N TYR A 390 -4.04 -15.43 -13.05
CA TYR A 390 -5.46 -15.73 -13.22
C TYR A 390 -5.73 -16.70 -14.36
N VAL A 391 -5.06 -16.52 -15.49
CA VAL A 391 -5.22 -17.38 -16.68
C VAL A 391 -4.76 -18.81 -16.38
N ASP A 392 -3.60 -18.96 -15.73
CA ASP A 392 -3.04 -20.27 -15.38
C ASP A 392 -3.97 -21.03 -14.41
N LEU A 393 -4.52 -20.31 -13.40
CA LEU A 393 -5.46 -20.91 -12.45
C LEU A 393 -6.78 -21.34 -13.11
N ALA A 394 -7.36 -20.49 -13.95
CA ALA A 394 -8.60 -20.82 -14.65
C ALA A 394 -8.40 -22.01 -15.60
N SER A 395 -7.27 -22.05 -16.31
CA SER A 395 -6.93 -23.11 -17.25
C SER A 395 -6.64 -24.45 -16.55
N ALA A 396 -5.89 -24.44 -15.45
CA ALA A 396 -5.60 -25.65 -14.67
C ALA A 396 -6.88 -26.27 -14.13
N HIS A 397 -7.76 -25.43 -13.57
CA HIS A 397 -9.03 -25.86 -12.99
C HIS A 397 -10.01 -26.43 -14.04
N SER A 398 -10.02 -25.88 -15.25
CA SER A 398 -10.82 -26.40 -16.35
C SER A 398 -10.38 -27.80 -16.79
N ARG A 399 -9.06 -28.08 -16.80
CA ARG A 399 -8.50 -29.41 -17.14
C ARG A 399 -8.86 -30.48 -16.11
N GLU A 400 -8.75 -30.16 -14.81
CA GLU A 400 -9.10 -31.09 -13.73
C GLU A 400 -10.58 -31.52 -13.71
N ARG A 401 -11.48 -30.73 -14.30
CA ARG A 401 -12.92 -31.05 -14.40
C ARG A 401 -13.29 -31.84 -15.66
N THR A 402 -12.38 -31.94 -16.62
CA THR A 402 -12.59 -32.64 -17.90
C THR A 402 -11.96 -34.04 -17.89
N THR A 403 -11.13 -34.35 -16.88
CA THR A 403 -10.60 -35.68 -16.54
C THR A 403 -11.42 -36.31 -15.43
#